data_04f48cd6ba440eb1425876494665be53
#
_entry.id   04f48cd6ba440eb1425876494665be53
#
_cell.length_a   1.000
_cell.length_b   1.000
_cell.length_c   1.000
_cell.angle_alpha   90.00
_cell.angle_beta   90.00
_cell.angle_gamma   90.00
#
_symmetry.space_group_name_H-M   'P 1'
#
loop_
_entity.id
_entity.type
_entity.pdbx_description
1 polymer ?
#
loop_
_entity_poly.entity_id
_entity_poly.type
_entity_poly.pdbx_seq_one_letter_code
_entity_poly.pdbx_strand_id
1 'polypeptide(L)'
;MRKSIEAIKGDKLINIRNNKIYLVADVCGDSLVLNDEDGVSKINKLATVKRWFKMYEEYVAPVVEKVDEYRTRQGRRPLPTQTGIEVNRDDVNTVITNNGCFASQKKEYLGVYVEGKRGAICMIRFTRKGNMHIDMRPSVYEKLDSNYRYTIETRYDTGIYDKTRGYFRISGVNDLEVLQNVIIAGTM
;
A
#
# COMPACT_ATOMS: atom_id res chain seq x y z
N MET A 1 -20.24 14.34 -11.77
CA MET A 1 -21.51 13.80 -11.26
C MET A 1 -21.46 12.27 -11.32
N ARG A 2 -21.67 11.59 -10.19
CA ARG A 2 -21.74 10.11 -10.19
C ARG A 2 -23.15 9.74 -10.64
N LYS A 3 -23.28 9.01 -11.77
CA LYS A 3 -24.57 8.45 -12.19
C LYS A 3 -25.11 7.55 -11.07
N SER A 4 -26.39 7.66 -10.76
CA SER A 4 -27.05 6.74 -9.83
C SER A 4 -27.15 5.37 -10.47
N ILE A 5 -26.74 4.33 -9.74
CA ILE A 5 -26.97 2.95 -10.18
C ILE A 5 -28.45 2.65 -9.98
N GLU A 6 -29.17 2.45 -11.06
CA GLU A 6 -30.53 1.93 -11.10
C GLU A 6 -30.47 0.47 -11.53
N ALA A 7 -30.04 -0.38 -10.60
CA ALA A 7 -29.92 -1.80 -10.86
C ALA A 7 -31.28 -2.49 -10.75
N ILE A 8 -31.58 -3.34 -11.72
CA ILE A 8 -32.77 -4.18 -11.76
C ILE A 8 -32.41 -5.67 -11.63
N LYS A 9 -33.37 -6.52 -11.33
CA LYS A 9 -33.17 -7.97 -11.29
C LYS A 9 -32.61 -8.47 -12.61
N GLY A 10 -31.54 -9.26 -12.56
CA GLY A 10 -30.83 -9.79 -13.71
C GLY A 10 -29.60 -9.00 -14.13
N ASP A 11 -29.41 -7.79 -13.62
CA ASP A 11 -28.21 -7.00 -13.89
C ASP A 11 -26.97 -7.63 -13.28
N LYS A 12 -25.86 -7.45 -13.97
CA LYS A 12 -24.55 -7.81 -13.44
C LYS A 12 -23.86 -6.56 -12.91
N LEU A 13 -23.39 -6.64 -11.65
CA LEU A 13 -22.64 -5.60 -10.99
C LEU A 13 -21.22 -6.09 -10.70
N ILE A 14 -20.25 -5.23 -10.85
CA ILE A 14 -18.88 -5.50 -10.43
C ILE A 14 -18.55 -4.71 -9.16
N ASN A 15 -18.02 -5.42 -8.16
CA ASN A 15 -17.53 -4.78 -6.96
C ASN A 15 -16.11 -4.24 -7.21
N ILE A 16 -15.95 -2.92 -7.20
CA ILE A 16 -14.68 -2.24 -7.49
C ILE A 16 -13.57 -2.47 -6.46
N ARG A 17 -13.88 -3.11 -5.32
CA ARG A 17 -12.87 -3.42 -4.28
C ARG A 17 -12.19 -4.77 -4.49
N ASN A 18 -12.92 -5.76 -4.99
CA ASN A 18 -12.43 -7.13 -5.13
C ASN A 18 -12.55 -7.67 -6.56
N ASN A 19 -13.06 -6.85 -7.49
CA ASN A 19 -13.31 -7.20 -8.89
C ASN A 19 -14.19 -8.45 -9.10
N LYS A 20 -14.98 -8.83 -8.09
CA LYS A 20 -15.94 -9.93 -8.24
C LYS A 20 -17.21 -9.43 -8.90
N ILE A 21 -17.77 -10.28 -9.75
CA ILE A 21 -19.04 -10.03 -10.44
C ILE A 21 -20.16 -10.61 -9.57
N TYR A 22 -21.26 -9.88 -9.50
CA TYR A 22 -22.45 -10.25 -8.76
C TYR A 22 -23.67 -10.09 -9.67
N LEU A 23 -24.56 -11.07 -9.60
CA LEU A 23 -25.86 -11.00 -10.25
C LEU A 23 -26.87 -10.39 -9.27
N VAL A 24 -27.66 -9.42 -9.71
CA VAL A 24 -28.79 -8.91 -8.94
C VAL A 24 -29.91 -9.94 -8.98
N ALA A 25 -30.06 -10.69 -7.89
CA ALA A 25 -31.07 -11.72 -7.77
C ALA A 25 -32.46 -11.13 -7.45
N ASP A 26 -32.48 -10.04 -6.66
CA ASP A 26 -33.72 -9.34 -6.33
C ASP A 26 -33.47 -7.92 -5.86
N VAL A 27 -34.52 -7.07 -5.89
CA VAL A 27 -34.52 -5.67 -5.45
C VAL A 27 -35.59 -5.50 -4.40
N CYS A 28 -35.18 -5.25 -3.15
CA CYS A 28 -36.10 -5.14 -2.02
C CYS A 28 -35.98 -3.75 -1.38
N GLY A 29 -36.78 -2.79 -1.84
CA GLY A 29 -36.76 -1.40 -1.36
C GLY A 29 -35.35 -0.78 -1.46
N ASP A 30 -34.75 -0.44 -0.32
CA ASP A 30 -33.40 0.16 -0.24
C ASP A 30 -32.24 -0.87 -0.25
N SER A 31 -32.52 -2.11 -0.62
CA SER A 31 -31.53 -3.20 -0.59
C SER A 31 -31.57 -4.03 -1.87
N LEU A 32 -30.41 -4.55 -2.27
CA LEU A 32 -30.25 -5.48 -3.37
C LEU A 32 -29.81 -6.84 -2.81
N VAL A 33 -30.40 -7.92 -3.33
CA VAL A 33 -29.91 -9.28 -3.13
C VAL A 33 -28.93 -9.57 -4.26
N LEU A 34 -27.68 -9.79 -3.92
CA LEU A 34 -26.60 -10.05 -4.86
C LEU A 34 -26.10 -11.48 -4.70
N ASN A 35 -26.06 -12.23 -5.78
CA ASN A 35 -25.47 -13.56 -5.84
C ASN A 35 -24.05 -13.46 -6.40
N ASP A 36 -23.08 -14.07 -5.75
CA ASP A 36 -21.73 -14.23 -6.28
C ASP A 36 -21.64 -15.43 -7.26
N GLU A 37 -20.45 -15.64 -7.82
CA GLU A 37 -20.18 -16.73 -8.78
C GLU A 37 -20.40 -18.14 -8.17
N ASP A 38 -20.30 -18.24 -6.87
CA ASP A 38 -20.53 -19.50 -6.12
C ASP A 38 -22.00 -19.68 -5.73
N GLY A 39 -22.89 -18.78 -6.16
CA GLY A 39 -24.32 -18.79 -5.85
C GLY A 39 -24.68 -18.34 -4.43
N VAL A 40 -23.72 -17.79 -3.69
CA VAL A 40 -23.96 -17.28 -2.34
C VAL A 40 -24.64 -15.92 -2.38
N SER A 41 -25.84 -15.86 -1.79
CA SER A 41 -26.64 -14.62 -1.75
C SER A 41 -26.20 -13.71 -0.61
N LYS A 42 -26.06 -12.43 -0.91
CA LYS A 42 -25.75 -11.37 0.07
C LYS A 42 -26.72 -10.19 -0.10
N ILE A 43 -27.28 -9.73 1.00
CA ILE A 43 -28.12 -8.53 1.01
C ILE A 43 -27.24 -7.31 1.24
N ASN A 44 -27.30 -6.34 0.34
CA ASN A 44 -26.54 -5.10 0.42
C ASN A 44 -27.46 -3.89 0.33
N LYS A 45 -27.27 -2.93 1.25
CA LYS A 45 -27.99 -1.66 1.18
C LYS A 45 -27.61 -0.89 -0.09
N LEU A 46 -28.57 -0.26 -0.73
CA LEU A 46 -28.38 0.50 -1.97
C LEU A 46 -27.27 1.56 -1.85
N ALA A 47 -27.13 2.20 -0.69
CA ALA A 47 -26.04 3.14 -0.41
C ALA A 47 -24.66 2.49 -0.50
N THR A 48 -24.52 1.23 -0.04
CA THR A 48 -23.27 0.44 -0.14
C THR A 48 -23.00 0.04 -1.59
N VAL A 49 -24.06 -0.36 -2.30
CA VAL A 49 -23.96 -0.74 -3.72
C VAL A 49 -23.53 0.48 -4.55
N LYS A 50 -24.17 1.63 -4.39
CA LYS A 50 -23.79 2.88 -5.09
C LYS A 50 -22.32 3.30 -4.80
N ARG A 51 -21.79 2.92 -3.66
CA ARG A 51 -20.42 3.25 -3.27
C ARG A 51 -19.36 2.31 -3.84
N TRP A 52 -19.68 1.01 -3.91
CA TRP A 52 -18.67 -0.03 -4.15
C TRP A 52 -18.93 -0.89 -5.40
N PHE A 53 -20.02 -0.65 -6.12
CA PHE A 53 -20.36 -1.42 -7.31
C PHE A 53 -20.54 -0.49 -8.51
N LYS A 54 -20.40 -1.06 -9.71
CA LYS A 54 -20.71 -0.47 -11.00
C LYS A 54 -21.45 -1.46 -11.87
N MET A 55 -22.21 -0.98 -12.86
CA MET A 55 -22.78 -1.84 -13.89
C MET A 55 -21.65 -2.53 -14.65
N TYR A 56 -21.76 -3.83 -14.84
CA TYR A 56 -20.71 -4.63 -15.48
C TYR A 56 -20.44 -4.18 -16.93
N GLU A 57 -21.48 -3.87 -17.68
CA GLU A 57 -21.39 -3.44 -19.08
C GLU A 57 -20.67 -2.10 -19.27
N GLU A 58 -20.82 -1.17 -18.33
CA GLU A 58 -20.09 0.11 -18.34
C GLU A 58 -18.62 -0.03 -17.97
N TYR A 59 -18.22 -1.18 -17.45
CA TYR A 59 -16.90 -1.40 -16.85
C TYR A 59 -15.93 -2.18 -17.74
N VAL A 60 -16.39 -2.83 -18.81
CA VAL A 60 -15.58 -3.81 -19.56
C VAL A 60 -14.48 -3.18 -20.42
N ALA A 61 -14.63 -1.99 -20.95
CA ALA A 61 -13.67 -1.43 -21.90
C ALA A 61 -12.40 -0.77 -21.26
N PRO A 62 -12.46 -0.07 -20.10
CA PRO A 62 -11.27 0.54 -19.51
C PRO A 62 -10.59 -0.28 -18.41
N VAL A 63 -11.13 -1.45 -18.07
CA VAL A 63 -10.75 -2.18 -16.84
C VAL A 63 -9.46 -2.95 -16.96
N VAL A 64 -9.13 -3.46 -18.15
CA VAL A 64 -7.93 -4.29 -18.30
C VAL A 64 -6.65 -3.48 -18.04
N GLU A 65 -6.56 -2.27 -18.55
CA GLU A 65 -5.41 -1.41 -18.29
C GLU A 65 -5.43 -0.77 -16.89
N LYS A 66 -6.61 -0.38 -16.37
CA LYS A 66 -6.73 0.23 -15.04
C LYS A 66 -6.76 -0.77 -13.89
N VAL A 67 -7.13 -2.03 -14.12
CA VAL A 67 -7.05 -3.08 -13.10
C VAL A 67 -5.61 -3.40 -12.77
N ASP A 68 -4.72 -3.39 -13.75
CA ASP A 68 -3.30 -3.57 -13.50
C ASP A 68 -2.71 -2.33 -12.80
N GLU A 69 -3.15 -1.13 -13.16
CA GLU A 69 -2.74 0.11 -12.50
C GLU A 69 -3.35 0.26 -11.09
N TYR A 70 -4.59 -0.19 -10.87
CA TYR A 70 -5.24 -0.13 -9.55
C TYR A 70 -4.80 -1.29 -8.64
N ARG A 71 -4.55 -2.47 -9.18
CA ARG A 71 -3.87 -3.57 -8.49
C ARG A 71 -2.44 -3.21 -8.12
N THR A 72 -1.77 -2.40 -8.94
CA THR A 72 -0.46 -1.85 -8.60
C THR A 72 -0.54 -0.81 -7.47
N ARG A 73 -1.68 -0.14 -7.24
CA ARG A 73 -1.83 0.83 -6.14
C ARG A 73 -2.42 0.26 -4.85
N GLN A 74 -3.22 -0.78 -4.91
CA GLN A 74 -3.85 -1.42 -3.74
C GLN A 74 -3.64 -2.92 -3.67
N GLY A 75 -3.31 -3.54 -4.76
CA GLY A 75 -3.11 -4.96 -4.82
C GLY A 75 -1.71 -5.28 -4.36
N ARG A 76 -1.61 -6.12 -3.40
CA ARG A 76 -0.44 -6.94 -3.23
C ARG A 76 0.04 -7.31 -4.64
N ARG A 77 0.99 -6.54 -5.16
CA ARG A 77 1.78 -7.02 -6.29
C ARG A 77 2.16 -8.45 -5.93
N PRO A 78 2.10 -9.40 -6.85
CA PRO A 78 3.05 -10.47 -6.71
C PRO A 78 4.38 -9.72 -6.58
N LEU A 79 4.90 -9.67 -5.36
CA LEU A 79 6.27 -9.25 -5.11
C LEU A 79 7.05 -9.96 -6.21
N PRO A 80 7.85 -9.25 -7.03
CA PRO A 80 8.82 -9.93 -7.87
C PRO A 80 9.43 -10.95 -6.94
N THR A 81 9.49 -12.21 -7.36
CA THR A 81 10.03 -13.30 -6.57
C THR A 81 11.41 -12.82 -6.17
N GLN A 82 11.47 -12.19 -5.00
CA GLN A 82 12.71 -11.61 -4.51
C GLN A 82 13.53 -12.84 -4.19
N THR A 83 14.48 -13.12 -5.05
CA THR A 83 15.58 -13.99 -4.75
C THR A 83 16.06 -13.57 -3.37
N GLY A 84 15.88 -14.44 -2.39
CA GLY A 84 15.92 -14.16 -0.96
C GLY A 84 17.28 -13.67 -0.49
N ILE A 85 17.57 -12.40 -0.73
CA ILE A 85 18.63 -11.68 -0.03
C ILE A 85 18.00 -11.23 1.28
N GLU A 86 18.34 -11.96 2.32
CA GLU A 86 18.00 -11.61 3.69
C GLU A 86 18.81 -10.37 4.07
N VAL A 87 18.14 -9.30 4.50
CA VAL A 87 18.82 -8.09 4.95
C VAL A 87 19.50 -8.38 6.29
N ASN A 88 20.82 -8.36 6.31
CA ASN A 88 21.59 -8.54 7.52
C ASN A 88 21.60 -7.24 8.36
N ARG A 89 21.48 -7.37 9.67
CA ARG A 89 21.55 -6.23 10.60
C ARG A 89 22.91 -5.54 10.60
N ASP A 90 23.98 -6.27 10.38
CA ASP A 90 25.33 -5.71 10.33
C ASP A 90 25.51 -4.85 9.08
N ASP A 91 24.95 -5.24 7.96
CA ASP A 91 24.94 -4.44 6.73
C ASP A 91 24.14 -3.15 6.93
N VAL A 92 22.98 -3.22 7.59
CA VAL A 92 22.17 -2.05 7.96
C VAL A 92 22.97 -1.09 8.85
N ASN A 93 23.65 -1.59 9.86
CA ASN A 93 24.50 -0.77 10.74
C ASN A 93 25.66 -0.14 9.97
N THR A 94 26.27 -0.87 9.04
CA THR A 94 27.32 -0.37 8.16
C THR A 94 26.82 0.80 7.30
N VAL A 95 25.64 0.67 6.68
CA VAL A 95 25.02 1.76 5.90
C VAL A 95 24.77 2.98 6.79
N ILE A 96 24.25 2.80 8.00
CA ILE A 96 23.97 3.89 8.94
C ILE A 96 25.27 4.62 9.30
N THR A 97 26.32 3.90 9.67
CA THR A 97 27.60 4.47 10.10
C THR A 97 28.33 5.17 8.95
N ASN A 98 28.34 4.58 7.76
CA ASN A 98 28.98 5.17 6.57
C ASN A 98 28.33 6.49 6.14
N ASN A 99 27.08 6.75 6.53
CA ASN A 99 26.38 8.02 6.27
C ASN A 99 26.45 9.00 7.47
N GLY A 100 27.37 8.82 8.41
CA GLY A 100 27.57 9.71 9.55
C GLY A 100 26.43 9.70 10.56
N CYS A 101 25.66 8.60 10.59
CA CYS A 101 24.55 8.40 11.52
C CYS A 101 24.89 7.34 12.55
N PHE A 102 24.12 7.27 13.62
CA PHE A 102 24.19 6.20 14.60
C PHE A 102 22.83 5.52 14.82
N ALA A 103 22.89 4.26 15.17
CA ALA A 103 21.73 3.44 15.44
C ALA A 103 21.46 3.33 16.95
N SER A 104 20.20 3.36 17.35
CA SER A 104 19.77 3.07 18.73
C SER A 104 18.67 2.02 18.72
N GLN A 105 18.99 0.86 19.31
CA GLN A 105 18.01 -0.23 19.43
C GLN A 105 16.94 0.13 20.46
N LYS A 106 15.69 0.05 20.03
CA LYS A 106 14.49 0.11 20.86
C LYS A 106 13.82 -1.27 20.90
N LYS A 107 12.79 -1.41 21.73
CA LYS A 107 12.09 -2.70 21.90
C LYS A 107 11.60 -3.30 20.55
N GLU A 108 11.09 -2.48 19.65
CA GLU A 108 10.41 -2.94 18.43
C GLU A 108 11.08 -2.47 17.14
N TYR A 109 12.05 -1.55 17.21
CA TYR A 109 12.68 -0.96 16.03
C TYR A 109 14.11 -0.50 16.32
N LEU A 110 14.86 -0.31 15.25
CA LEU A 110 16.17 0.35 15.25
C LEU A 110 15.95 1.81 14.81
N GLY A 111 16.18 2.77 15.70
CA GLY A 111 16.12 4.18 15.36
C GLY A 111 17.42 4.67 14.77
N VAL A 112 17.38 5.45 13.71
CA VAL A 112 18.52 6.07 13.03
C VAL A 112 18.57 7.55 13.36
N TYR A 113 19.70 8.03 13.86
CA TYR A 113 19.87 9.40 14.37
C TYR A 113 21.12 10.05 13.78
N VAL A 114 21.08 11.38 13.68
CA VAL A 114 22.25 12.23 13.40
C VAL A 114 22.69 12.89 14.68
N GLU A 115 23.98 12.98 14.89
CA GLU A 115 24.54 13.69 16.04
C GLU A 115 24.12 15.15 16.06
N GLY A 116 23.71 15.66 17.22
CA GLY A 116 23.25 17.03 17.40
C GLY A 116 21.82 17.33 16.89
N LYS A 117 21.17 16.42 16.13
CA LYS A 117 19.76 16.60 15.72
C LYS A 117 18.79 15.91 16.68
N ARG A 118 17.66 16.56 17.00
CA ARG A 118 16.61 15.94 17.82
C ARG A 118 15.73 15.02 17.01
N GLY A 119 15.60 13.79 17.48
CA GLY A 119 14.69 12.76 16.92
C GLY A 119 15.32 11.91 15.83
N ALA A 120 14.68 10.78 15.57
CA ALA A 120 15.14 9.83 14.55
C ALA A 120 14.83 10.35 13.14
N ILE A 121 15.73 10.11 12.20
CA ILE A 121 15.52 10.28 10.77
C ILE A 121 14.49 9.27 10.29
N CYS A 122 14.75 8.00 10.60
CA CYS A 122 13.85 6.90 10.30
C CYS A 122 13.93 5.84 11.39
N MET A 123 12.98 4.92 11.36
CA MET A 123 12.91 3.75 12.22
C MET A 123 12.84 2.51 11.35
N ILE A 124 13.66 1.52 11.63
CA ILE A 124 13.76 0.28 10.87
C ILE A 124 13.19 -0.85 11.71
N ARG A 125 12.25 -1.61 11.14
CA ARG A 125 11.69 -2.82 11.74
C ARG A 125 12.03 -4.00 10.87
N PHE A 126 12.75 -4.95 11.40
CA PHE A 126 13.06 -6.20 10.72
C PHE A 126 11.84 -7.13 10.76
N THR A 127 11.52 -7.74 9.64
CA THR A 127 10.44 -8.71 9.54
C THR A 127 10.97 -10.14 9.70
N ARG A 128 10.08 -11.08 9.97
CA ARG A 128 10.44 -12.51 10.04
C ARG A 128 10.87 -13.10 8.68
N LYS A 129 10.63 -12.37 7.59
CA LYS A 129 10.96 -12.79 6.21
C LYS A 129 12.31 -12.26 5.73
N GLY A 130 13.14 -11.70 6.61
CA GLY A 130 14.45 -11.17 6.25
C GLY A 130 14.43 -9.86 5.48
N ASN A 131 13.30 -9.17 5.41
CA ASN A 131 13.20 -7.81 4.88
C ASN A 131 12.93 -6.80 6.00
N MET A 132 12.86 -5.52 5.67
CA MET A 132 12.62 -4.46 6.65
C MET A 132 11.44 -3.55 6.25
N HIS A 133 10.84 -2.91 7.25
CA HIS A 133 10.00 -1.74 7.08
C HIS A 133 10.79 -0.51 7.51
N ILE A 134 10.70 0.56 6.73
CA ILE A 134 11.32 1.85 7.03
C ILE A 134 10.21 2.85 7.29
N ASP A 135 10.13 3.32 8.53
CA ASP A 135 9.19 4.37 8.94
C ASP A 135 9.93 5.69 9.06
N MET A 136 9.44 6.75 8.41
CA MET A 136 10.07 8.07 8.42
C MET A 136 9.04 9.18 8.53
N ARG A 137 9.48 10.40 8.82
CA ARG A 137 8.61 11.58 8.75
C ARG A 137 8.28 11.90 7.29
N PRO A 138 7.07 12.41 6.98
CA PRO A 138 6.73 12.82 5.62
C PRO A 138 7.75 13.79 5.01
N SER A 139 8.26 14.73 5.82
CA SER A 139 9.29 15.70 5.39
C SER A 139 10.60 15.04 4.93
N VAL A 140 10.96 13.87 5.42
CA VAL A 140 12.12 13.10 4.92
C VAL A 140 11.78 12.45 3.59
N TYR A 141 10.57 11.89 3.46
CA TYR A 141 10.11 11.31 2.20
C TYR A 141 10.01 12.34 1.08
N GLU A 142 9.54 13.55 1.38
CA GLU A 142 9.43 14.66 0.42
C GLU A 142 10.79 15.15 -0.11
N LYS A 143 11.86 14.98 0.66
CA LYS A 143 13.23 15.32 0.25
C LYS A 143 13.89 14.29 -0.67
N LEU A 144 13.33 13.08 -0.78
CA LEU A 144 13.80 12.11 -1.76
C LEU A 144 13.56 12.64 -3.17
N ASP A 145 14.48 12.35 -4.08
CA ASP A 145 14.32 12.69 -5.50
C ASP A 145 13.00 12.14 -6.05
N SER A 146 12.34 12.90 -6.92
CA SER A 146 11.01 12.54 -7.44
C SER A 146 10.99 11.24 -8.25
N ASN A 147 12.05 11.01 -9.04
CA ASN A 147 12.17 9.76 -9.82
C ASN A 147 12.44 8.57 -8.89
N TYR A 148 13.21 8.83 -7.83
CA TYR A 148 13.48 7.80 -6.84
C TYR A 148 12.24 7.46 -6.01
N ARG A 149 11.43 8.47 -5.62
CA ARG A 149 10.11 8.24 -4.99
C ARG A 149 9.21 7.39 -5.87
N TYR A 150 9.13 7.71 -7.15
CA TYR A 150 8.37 6.90 -8.12
C TYR A 150 8.87 5.45 -8.16
N THR A 151 10.18 5.24 -8.17
CA THR A 151 10.78 3.90 -8.12
C THR A 151 10.40 3.16 -6.84
N ILE A 152 10.46 3.82 -5.68
CA ILE A 152 10.03 3.23 -4.40
C ILE A 152 8.55 2.86 -4.43
N GLU A 153 7.69 3.79 -4.85
CA GLU A 153 6.23 3.58 -4.90
C GLU A 153 5.82 2.51 -5.90
N THR A 154 6.60 2.32 -6.95
CA THR A 154 6.38 1.25 -7.92
C THR A 154 6.90 -0.10 -7.45
N ARG A 155 7.92 -0.16 -6.61
CA ARG A 155 8.61 -1.39 -6.19
C ARG A 155 8.15 -1.92 -4.84
N TYR A 156 7.73 -1.05 -3.93
CA TYR A 156 7.38 -1.39 -2.57
C TYR A 156 5.97 -0.93 -2.19
N ASP A 157 5.41 -1.53 -1.14
CA ASP A 157 4.17 -1.05 -0.54
C ASP A 157 4.47 0.18 0.33
N THR A 158 3.84 1.32 -0.01
CA THR A 158 4.11 2.60 0.62
C THR A 158 2.82 3.23 1.15
N GLY A 159 2.92 3.96 2.25
CA GLY A 159 1.77 4.69 2.78
C GLY A 159 1.96 5.26 4.18
N ILE A 160 0.94 5.97 4.65
CA ILE A 160 0.91 6.51 6.01
C ILE A 160 0.62 5.36 6.98
N TYR A 161 1.58 5.06 7.85
CA TYR A 161 1.48 3.96 8.81
C TYR A 161 0.73 4.35 10.08
N ASP A 162 1.11 5.45 10.69
CA ASP A 162 0.51 5.92 11.95
C ASP A 162 -0.14 7.28 11.72
N LYS A 163 -1.47 7.31 11.66
CA LYS A 163 -2.24 8.55 11.42
C LYS A 163 -2.07 9.58 12.54
N THR A 164 -1.77 9.13 13.76
CA THR A 164 -1.58 10.02 14.92
C THR A 164 -0.22 10.67 14.92
N ARG A 165 0.81 9.96 14.46
CA ARG A 165 2.19 10.44 14.41
C ARG A 165 2.65 10.86 13.02
N GLY A 166 1.84 10.54 11.99
CA GLY A 166 2.09 10.92 10.61
C GLY A 166 3.33 10.28 9.97
N TYR A 167 3.71 9.06 10.40
CA TYR A 167 4.84 8.37 9.78
C TYR A 167 4.47 7.82 8.41
N PHE A 168 5.38 8.00 7.44
CA PHE A 168 5.34 7.36 6.14
C PHE A 168 6.15 6.07 6.18
N ARG A 169 5.60 4.97 5.69
CA ARG A 169 6.23 3.65 5.68
C ARG A 169 6.52 3.17 4.28
N ILE A 170 7.71 2.61 4.09
CA ILE A 170 8.07 1.75 2.96
C ILE A 170 8.15 0.32 3.51
N SER A 171 7.34 -0.59 2.98
CA SER A 171 7.20 -1.96 3.48
C SER A 171 7.90 -2.98 2.59
N GLY A 172 8.51 -4.00 3.21
CA GLY A 172 9.10 -5.13 2.49
C GLY A 172 10.42 -4.81 1.80
N VAL A 173 11.13 -3.80 2.30
CA VAL A 173 12.42 -3.36 1.73
C VAL A 173 13.49 -4.44 1.99
N ASN A 174 14.14 -4.87 0.93
CA ASN A 174 15.27 -5.81 0.95
C ASN A 174 16.52 -5.23 0.28
N ASP A 175 16.50 -3.95 -0.06
CA ASP A 175 17.55 -3.22 -0.75
C ASP A 175 18.10 -2.13 0.18
N LEU A 176 19.38 -2.24 0.48
CA LEU A 176 20.07 -1.29 1.36
C LEU A 176 20.24 0.10 0.73
N GLU A 177 20.18 0.20 -0.60
CA GLU A 177 20.20 1.48 -1.31
C GLU A 177 18.99 2.34 -0.91
N VAL A 178 17.82 1.73 -0.71
CA VAL A 178 16.62 2.44 -0.23
C VAL A 178 16.86 3.06 1.13
N LEU A 179 17.47 2.31 2.06
CA LEU A 179 17.82 2.82 3.38
C LEU A 179 18.84 3.97 3.28
N GLN A 180 19.87 3.81 2.46
CA GLN A 180 20.90 4.82 2.26
C GLN A 180 20.30 6.13 1.75
N ASN A 181 19.44 6.09 0.74
CA ASN A 181 18.80 7.30 0.19
C ASN A 181 17.85 7.97 1.22
N VAL A 182 17.14 7.19 2.04
CA VAL A 182 16.32 7.71 3.13
C VAL A 182 17.19 8.43 4.18
N ILE A 183 18.34 7.87 4.53
CA ILE A 183 19.27 8.50 5.48
C ILE A 183 19.82 9.79 4.89
N ILE A 184 20.28 9.79 3.64
CA ILE A 184 20.78 10.99 2.96
C ILE A 184 19.71 12.08 2.95
N ALA A 185 18.48 11.79 2.56
CA ALA A 185 17.37 12.74 2.58
C ALA A 185 17.08 13.30 3.99
N GLY A 186 17.25 12.48 5.02
CA GLY A 186 17.04 12.88 6.41
C GLY A 186 18.19 13.69 7.02
N THR A 187 19.38 13.62 6.44
CA THR A 187 20.55 14.40 6.88
C THR A 187 20.59 15.81 6.29
N MET A 188 20.02 16.01 5.11
CA MET A 188 19.81 17.33 4.50
C MET A 188 18.81 18.16 5.34
#